data_e191ff743550b98a07347fdd29fba2d3
#
_entry.id   e191ff743550b98a07347fdd29fba2d3
#
_cell.length_a   1.000
_cell.length_b   1.000
_cell.length_c   1.000
_cell.angle_alpha   90.00
_cell.angle_beta   90.00
_cell.angle_gamma   90.00
#
_symmetry.space_group_name_H-M   'P 1'
#
loop_
_entity.id
_entity.type
_entity.pdbx_description
1 polymer ?
#
loop_
_entity_poly.entity_id
_entity_poly.type
_entity_poly.pdbx_seq_one_letter_code
_entity_poly.pdbx_strand_id
1 'polypeptide(L)'
;LVGSEMCIRDRADTGNYIRCINLIEDFLLHRLVVCSDYNIDRLSAVIQNINLNPYLDVCKLANTACLSTKQFTRVFTEYIGTSPKEFLRIIRVQRTLFLLQQNPQYNFAQVAYCCGFSDQSHMIREFKLFTGYTPLEYLSVYTPISDYFSNS
;
A
#
# COMPACT_ATOMS: atom_id res chain seq x y z
N LEU A 1 -15.48 -26.07 -12.33
CA LEU A 1 -14.36 -25.21 -11.92
C LEU A 1 -13.11 -25.44 -12.78
N VAL A 2 -12.83 -26.67 -13.22
CA VAL A 2 -11.67 -27.03 -14.07
C VAL A 2 -11.79 -26.49 -15.51
N GLY A 3 -13.01 -26.33 -16.04
CA GLY A 3 -13.24 -25.85 -17.40
C GLY A 3 -12.98 -24.36 -17.64
N SER A 4 -13.05 -23.51 -16.59
CA SER A 4 -12.83 -22.07 -16.75
C SER A 4 -11.34 -21.70 -16.73
N GLU A 5 -10.50 -22.44 -15.98
CA GLU A 5 -9.07 -22.19 -15.90
C GLU A 5 -8.33 -22.63 -17.17
N MET A 6 -8.71 -23.76 -17.76
CA MET A 6 -8.20 -24.19 -19.09
C MET A 6 -8.56 -23.19 -20.19
N CYS A 7 -9.75 -22.62 -20.15
CA CYS A 7 -10.19 -21.64 -21.15
C CYS A 7 -9.40 -20.32 -21.10
N ILE A 8 -8.90 -19.91 -19.93
CA ILE A 8 -8.07 -18.71 -19.77
C ILE A 8 -6.66 -18.98 -20.29
N ARG A 9 -6.10 -20.16 -20.00
CA ARG A 9 -4.75 -20.54 -20.41
C ARG A 9 -4.61 -20.66 -21.93
N ASP A 10 -5.54 -21.33 -22.60
CA ASP A 10 -5.55 -21.50 -24.05
C ASP A 10 -5.78 -20.17 -24.80
N ARG A 11 -6.42 -19.20 -24.19
CA ARG A 11 -6.67 -17.86 -24.77
C ARG A 11 -5.51 -16.88 -24.52
N ALA A 12 -4.69 -17.10 -23.50
CA ALA A 12 -3.51 -16.29 -23.21
C ALA A 12 -2.37 -16.53 -24.20
N ASP A 13 -2.30 -17.72 -24.82
CA ASP A 13 -1.26 -18.10 -25.77
C ASP A 13 -1.38 -17.43 -27.15
N THR A 14 -2.34 -16.53 -27.35
CA THR A 14 -2.55 -15.85 -28.64
C THR A 14 -1.59 -14.71 -28.96
N GLY A 15 -0.62 -14.39 -28.10
CA GLY A 15 0.36 -13.31 -28.28
C GLY A 15 -0.25 -11.88 -28.27
N ASN A 16 -1.55 -11.75 -28.07
CA ASN A 16 -2.25 -10.47 -27.99
C ASN A 16 -2.50 -10.08 -26.55
N TYR A 17 -1.58 -9.28 -25.97
CA TYR A 17 -1.63 -8.84 -24.58
C TYR A 17 -2.92 -8.09 -24.22
N ILE A 18 -3.47 -7.27 -25.14
CA ILE A 18 -4.71 -6.51 -24.90
C ILE A 18 -5.88 -7.48 -24.72
N ARG A 19 -5.95 -8.54 -25.52
CA ARG A 19 -6.98 -9.56 -25.37
C ARG A 19 -6.86 -10.35 -24.10
N CYS A 20 -5.63 -10.62 -23.65
CA CYS A 20 -5.37 -11.27 -22.35
C CYS A 20 -5.83 -10.39 -21.18
N ILE A 21 -5.52 -9.10 -21.22
CA ILE A 21 -5.95 -8.13 -20.19
C ILE A 21 -7.47 -8.09 -20.12
N ASN A 22 -8.17 -7.91 -21.24
CA ASN A 22 -9.63 -7.86 -21.28
C ASN A 22 -10.27 -9.15 -20.73
N LEU A 23 -9.68 -10.31 -21.02
CA LEU A 23 -10.18 -11.58 -20.49
C LEU A 23 -9.99 -11.71 -18.97
N ILE A 24 -8.88 -11.20 -18.44
CA ILE A 24 -8.63 -11.17 -17.01
C ILE A 24 -9.60 -10.18 -16.34
N GLU A 25 -9.79 -9.01 -16.91
CA GLU A 25 -10.73 -8.01 -16.41
C GLU A 25 -12.17 -8.56 -16.40
N ASP A 26 -12.63 -9.14 -17.49
CA ASP A 26 -13.96 -9.76 -17.56
C ASP A 26 -14.12 -10.88 -16.52
N PHE A 27 -13.11 -11.73 -16.36
CA PHE A 27 -13.12 -12.78 -15.36
C PHE A 27 -13.19 -12.24 -13.92
N LEU A 28 -12.42 -11.20 -13.62
CA LEU A 28 -12.42 -10.55 -12.31
C LEU A 28 -13.75 -9.82 -12.07
N LEU A 29 -14.26 -9.08 -13.06
CA LEU A 29 -15.53 -8.36 -12.96
C LEU A 29 -16.73 -9.30 -12.72
N HIS A 30 -16.76 -10.46 -13.40
CA HIS A 30 -17.81 -11.45 -13.18
C HIS A 30 -17.74 -12.13 -11.80
N ARG A 31 -16.58 -12.12 -11.16
CA ARG A 31 -16.39 -12.62 -9.80
C ARG A 31 -16.47 -11.54 -8.74
N LEU A 32 -16.46 -10.29 -9.13
CA LEU A 32 -16.62 -9.16 -8.23
C LEU A 32 -18.06 -9.16 -7.69
N VAL A 33 -18.24 -9.80 -6.55
CA VAL A 33 -19.46 -9.63 -5.78
C VAL A 33 -19.39 -8.22 -5.20
N VAL A 34 -20.21 -7.31 -5.68
CA VAL A 34 -20.38 -5.99 -5.07
C VAL A 34 -21.03 -6.22 -3.70
N CYS A 35 -20.21 -6.56 -2.73
CA CYS A 35 -20.63 -6.58 -1.34
C CYS A 35 -20.73 -5.13 -0.89
N SER A 36 -21.94 -4.63 -0.74
CA SER A 36 -22.23 -3.46 0.09
C SER A 36 -21.94 -3.88 1.55
N ASP A 37 -20.68 -3.91 1.93
CA ASP A 37 -20.27 -4.24 3.28
C ASP A 37 -19.89 -2.95 3.99
N TYR A 38 -20.64 -2.65 5.06
CA TYR A 38 -20.40 -1.51 5.92
C TYR A 38 -18.94 -1.40 6.43
N ASN A 39 -18.22 -2.53 6.52
CA ASN A 39 -16.80 -2.53 6.86
C ASN A 39 -15.92 -2.00 5.73
N ILE A 40 -16.29 -2.22 4.48
CA ILE A 40 -15.56 -1.68 3.31
C ILE A 40 -15.60 -0.16 3.33
N ASP A 41 -16.77 0.44 3.57
CA ASP A 41 -16.92 1.90 3.64
C ASP A 41 -16.10 2.49 4.79
N ARG A 42 -16.13 1.85 5.95
CA ARG A 42 -15.31 2.24 7.11
C ARG A 42 -13.82 2.18 6.81
N LEU A 43 -13.37 1.07 6.20
CA LEU A 43 -11.96 0.89 5.87
C LEU A 43 -11.53 1.85 4.76
N SER A 44 -12.37 2.17 3.80
CA SER A 44 -12.11 3.18 2.78
C SER A 44 -11.86 4.55 3.40
N ALA A 45 -12.69 4.97 4.35
CA ALA A 45 -12.48 6.21 5.10
C ALA A 45 -11.18 6.20 5.91
N VAL A 46 -10.83 5.05 6.50
CA VAL A 46 -9.56 4.87 7.22
C VAL A 46 -8.36 5.00 6.28
N ILE A 47 -8.40 4.37 5.12
CA ILE A 47 -7.31 4.43 4.13
C ILE A 47 -7.13 5.87 3.62
N GLN A 48 -8.21 6.60 3.34
CA GLN A 48 -8.13 8.02 2.97
C GLN A 48 -7.46 8.85 4.07
N ASN A 49 -7.82 8.65 5.34
CA ASN A 49 -7.20 9.33 6.47
C ASN A 49 -5.70 9.02 6.60
N ILE A 50 -5.28 7.78 6.38
CA ILE A 50 -3.87 7.40 6.39
C ILE A 50 -3.10 8.17 5.31
N ASN A 51 -3.67 8.35 4.14
CA ASN A 51 -3.04 9.09 3.05
C ASN A 51 -2.86 10.58 3.36
N LEU A 52 -3.78 11.16 4.11
CA LEU A 52 -3.73 12.58 4.50
C LEU A 52 -2.81 12.86 5.68
N ASN A 53 -2.65 11.91 6.60
CA ASN A 53 -1.90 12.15 7.84
C ASN A 53 -0.97 10.98 8.21
N PRO A 54 0.36 11.17 8.09
CA PRO A 54 1.36 10.13 8.40
C PRO A 54 1.51 9.85 9.91
N TYR A 55 0.98 10.73 10.78
CA TYR A 55 1.12 10.63 12.25
C TYR A 55 -0.02 9.88 12.94
N LEU A 56 -0.93 9.29 12.16
CA LEU A 56 -2.03 8.52 12.73
C LEU A 56 -1.49 7.24 13.37
N ASP A 57 -2.00 6.97 14.56
CA ASP A 57 -1.81 5.72 15.26
C ASP A 57 -3.06 4.81 15.12
N VAL A 58 -2.93 3.56 15.53
CA VAL A 58 -4.00 2.56 15.41
C VAL A 58 -5.24 2.96 16.19
N CYS A 59 -5.10 3.69 17.31
CA CYS A 59 -6.22 4.13 18.14
C CYS A 59 -7.06 5.20 17.40
N LYS A 60 -6.39 6.16 16.76
CA LYS A 60 -7.07 7.18 15.95
C LYS A 60 -7.78 6.57 14.74
N LEU A 61 -7.15 5.60 14.08
CA LEU A 61 -7.78 4.87 12.98
C LEU A 61 -9.00 4.07 13.42
N ALA A 62 -8.95 3.43 14.57
CA ALA A 62 -10.10 2.73 15.15
C ALA A 62 -11.27 3.69 15.42
N ASN A 63 -10.98 4.89 15.93
CA ASN A 63 -11.99 5.94 16.15
C ASN A 63 -12.61 6.40 14.82
N THR A 64 -11.81 6.59 13.76
CA THR A 64 -12.33 6.90 12.41
C THR A 64 -13.30 5.82 11.91
N ALA A 65 -12.98 4.55 12.16
CA ALA A 65 -13.84 3.42 11.81
C ALA A 65 -15.06 3.26 12.76
N CYS A 66 -15.19 4.06 13.81
CA CYS A 66 -16.19 3.89 14.87
C CYS A 66 -16.14 2.49 15.50
N LEU A 67 -14.94 1.96 15.74
CA LEU A 67 -14.70 0.65 16.34
C LEU A 67 -13.75 0.75 17.54
N SER A 68 -13.86 -0.20 18.46
CA SER A 68 -12.80 -0.38 19.46
C SER A 68 -11.51 -0.85 18.76
N THR A 69 -10.33 -0.55 19.35
CA THR A 69 -9.03 -0.92 18.77
C THR A 69 -8.93 -2.42 18.47
N LYS A 70 -9.49 -3.27 19.35
CA LYS A 70 -9.51 -4.72 19.17
C LYS A 70 -10.37 -5.14 17.97
N GLN A 71 -11.58 -4.59 17.85
CA GLN A 71 -12.47 -4.87 16.71
C GLN A 71 -11.87 -4.36 15.41
N PHE A 72 -11.35 -3.13 15.43
CA PHE A 72 -10.69 -2.53 14.27
C PHE A 72 -9.52 -3.39 13.77
N THR A 73 -8.62 -3.82 14.67
CA THR A 73 -7.49 -4.67 14.29
C THR A 73 -7.96 -5.97 13.63
N ARG A 74 -9.02 -6.61 14.17
CA ARG A 74 -9.58 -7.84 13.60
C ARG A 74 -10.15 -7.59 12.22
N VAL A 75 -11.04 -6.60 12.06
CA VAL A 75 -11.70 -6.27 10.79
C VAL A 75 -10.65 -5.84 9.76
N PHE A 76 -9.73 -4.96 10.14
CA PHE A 76 -8.68 -4.50 9.24
C PHE A 76 -7.81 -5.67 8.74
N THR A 77 -7.40 -6.57 9.63
CA THR A 77 -6.59 -7.74 9.25
C THR A 77 -7.34 -8.71 8.35
N GLU A 78 -8.62 -8.90 8.59
CA GLU A 78 -9.49 -9.76 7.79
C GLU A 78 -9.64 -9.25 6.35
N TYR A 79 -9.83 -7.94 6.16
CA TYR A 79 -10.08 -7.34 4.85
C TYR A 79 -8.79 -6.93 4.10
N ILE A 80 -7.76 -6.48 4.82
CA ILE A 80 -6.50 -5.97 4.23
C ILE A 80 -5.40 -7.05 4.20
N GLY A 81 -5.52 -8.09 5.01
CA GLY A 81 -4.55 -9.20 5.05
C GLY A 81 -3.34 -8.94 5.96
N THR A 82 -3.21 -7.75 6.54
CA THR A 82 -2.12 -7.40 7.48
C THR A 82 -2.63 -6.57 8.65
N SER A 83 -1.85 -6.51 9.74
CA SER A 83 -2.25 -5.69 10.89
C SER A 83 -2.20 -4.18 10.57
N PRO A 84 -3.05 -3.34 11.20
CA PRO A 84 -3.01 -1.90 11.01
C PRO A 84 -1.63 -1.29 11.31
N LYS A 85 -0.94 -1.81 12.32
CA LYS A 85 0.40 -1.36 12.70
C LYS A 85 1.41 -1.63 11.60
N GLU A 86 1.40 -2.82 11.04
CA GLU A 86 2.31 -3.21 9.95
C GLU A 86 2.00 -2.43 8.67
N PHE A 87 0.73 -2.24 8.36
CA PHE A 87 0.29 -1.42 7.24
C PHE A 87 0.82 0.02 7.34
N LEU A 88 0.72 0.66 8.51
CA LEU A 88 1.27 1.99 8.74
C LEU A 88 2.79 2.05 8.57
N ARG A 89 3.52 1.00 8.95
CA ARG A 89 4.97 0.91 8.72
C ARG A 89 5.29 0.91 7.22
N ILE A 90 4.57 0.11 6.44
CA ILE A 90 4.72 0.04 4.97
C ILE A 90 4.46 1.42 4.34
N ILE A 91 3.37 2.07 4.72
CA ILE A 91 3.02 3.41 4.19
C ILE A 91 4.10 4.45 4.51
N ARG A 92 4.67 4.43 5.73
CA ARG A 92 5.77 5.35 6.08
C ARG A 92 7.01 5.11 5.21
N VAL A 93 7.36 3.86 4.94
CA VAL A 93 8.50 3.53 4.07
C VAL A 93 8.23 3.96 2.62
N GLN A 94 7.02 3.74 2.10
CA GLN A 94 6.63 4.20 0.76
C GLN A 94 6.70 5.74 0.64
N ARG A 95 6.21 6.46 1.65
CA ARG A 95 6.34 7.93 1.71
C ARG A 95 7.79 8.39 1.77
N THR A 96 8.64 7.66 2.48
CA THR A 96 10.08 7.95 2.51
C THR A 96 10.68 7.84 1.11
N LEU A 97 10.39 6.78 0.38
CA LEU A 97 10.83 6.62 -1.01
C LEU A 97 10.38 7.78 -1.89
N PHE A 98 9.11 8.11 -1.83
CA PHE A 98 8.54 9.23 -2.59
C PHE A 98 9.18 10.57 -2.26
N LEU A 99 9.34 10.92 -0.98
CA LEU A 99 9.94 12.18 -0.57
C LEU A 99 11.42 12.30 -0.94
N LEU A 100 12.17 11.22 -0.85
CA LEU A 100 13.57 11.19 -1.24
C LEU A 100 13.76 11.44 -2.74
N GLN A 101 12.83 10.96 -3.56
CA GLN A 101 12.86 11.17 -5.02
C GLN A 101 12.43 12.59 -5.41
N GLN A 102 11.39 13.11 -4.77
CA GLN A 102 10.82 14.43 -5.11
C GLN A 102 11.59 15.60 -4.51
N ASN A 103 12.27 15.40 -3.38
CA ASN A 103 12.91 16.47 -2.63
C ASN A 103 14.37 16.11 -2.26
N PRO A 104 15.30 16.09 -3.24
CA PRO A 104 16.70 15.74 -2.99
C PRO A 104 17.42 16.66 -1.98
N GLN A 105 16.87 17.87 -1.76
CA GLN A 105 17.40 18.87 -0.81
C GLN A 105 17.06 18.54 0.65
N TYR A 106 16.10 17.63 0.92
CA TYR A 106 15.78 17.28 2.29
C TYR A 106 16.86 16.40 2.89
N ASN A 107 17.27 16.72 4.11
CA ASN A 107 18.09 15.80 4.88
C ASN A 107 17.23 14.68 5.48
N PHE A 108 17.86 13.58 5.86
CA PHE A 108 17.14 12.41 6.37
C PHE A 108 16.36 12.66 7.67
N ALA A 109 16.74 13.65 8.48
CA ALA A 109 15.97 14.03 9.66
C ALA A 109 14.65 14.72 9.27
N GLN A 110 14.67 15.58 8.26
CA GLN A 110 13.47 16.20 7.72
C GLN A 110 12.53 15.14 7.10
N VAL A 111 13.08 14.23 6.31
CA VAL A 111 12.30 13.14 5.71
C VAL A 111 11.67 12.27 6.80
N ALA A 112 12.42 11.88 7.83
CA ALA A 112 11.92 11.10 8.95
C ALA A 112 10.74 11.82 9.65
N TYR A 113 10.89 13.09 9.90
CA TYR A 113 9.81 13.91 10.47
C TYR A 113 8.58 13.94 9.56
N CYS A 114 8.74 14.26 8.28
CA CYS A 114 7.62 14.33 7.32
C CYS A 114 6.90 12.99 7.14
N CYS A 115 7.59 11.87 7.32
CA CYS A 115 7.02 10.53 7.19
C CYS A 115 6.43 9.96 8.49
N GLY A 116 6.50 10.69 9.60
CA GLY A 116 5.93 10.27 10.89
C GLY A 116 6.77 9.23 11.64
N PHE A 117 8.09 9.23 11.45
CA PHE A 117 9.02 8.48 12.30
C PHE A 117 9.39 9.29 13.54
N SER A 118 9.78 8.60 14.62
CA SER A 118 10.24 9.24 15.85
C SER A 118 11.57 10.00 15.65
N ASP A 119 12.46 9.43 14.82
CA ASP A 119 13.76 9.97 14.53
C ASP A 119 14.35 9.37 13.23
N GLN A 120 15.47 9.92 12.77
CA GLN A 120 16.18 9.47 11.59
C GLN A 120 16.66 8.01 11.69
N SER A 121 17.14 7.59 12.86
CA SER A 121 17.66 6.23 13.06
C SER A 121 16.54 5.19 12.98
N HIS A 122 15.35 5.52 13.49
CA HIS A 122 14.16 4.71 13.35
C HIS A 122 13.76 4.58 11.87
N MET A 123 13.71 5.67 11.13
CA MET A 123 13.43 5.66 9.69
C MET A 123 14.41 4.77 8.93
N ILE A 124 15.74 4.93 9.15
CA ILE A 124 16.77 4.15 8.45
C ILE A 124 16.61 2.65 8.74
N ARG A 125 16.34 2.26 9.99
CA ARG A 125 16.12 0.85 10.37
C ARG A 125 14.89 0.26 9.71
N GLU A 126 13.76 0.96 9.74
CA GLU A 126 12.51 0.53 9.10
C GLU A 126 12.70 0.42 7.58
N PHE A 127 13.29 1.42 6.97
CA PHE A 127 13.57 1.43 5.54
C PHE A 127 14.44 0.23 5.12
N LYS A 128 15.53 -0.03 5.84
CA LYS A 128 16.40 -1.19 5.59
C LYS A 128 15.69 -2.52 5.79
N LEU A 129 14.80 -2.62 6.79
CA LEU A 129 14.02 -3.84 7.05
C LEU A 129 13.11 -4.19 5.86
N PHE A 130 12.48 -3.19 5.23
CA PHE A 130 11.54 -3.42 4.12
C PHE A 130 12.20 -3.50 2.74
N THR A 131 13.30 -2.77 2.52
CA THR A 131 13.94 -2.67 1.20
C THR A 131 15.22 -3.49 1.08
N GLY A 132 15.81 -3.91 2.19
CA GLY A 132 17.15 -4.51 2.25
C GLY A 132 18.30 -3.50 2.21
N TYR A 133 18.05 -2.23 1.92
CA TYR A 133 19.04 -1.17 1.75
C TYR A 133 18.80 -0.02 2.72
N THR A 134 19.83 0.71 3.07
CA THR A 134 19.67 2.04 3.68
C THR A 134 19.15 3.03 2.62
N PRO A 135 18.50 4.15 3.02
CA PRO A 135 18.07 5.17 2.08
C PRO A 135 19.18 5.67 1.15
N LEU A 136 20.40 5.82 1.66
CA LEU A 136 21.55 6.26 0.87
C LEU A 136 22.00 5.21 -0.16
N GLU A 137 22.10 3.95 0.26
CA GLU A 137 22.40 2.83 -0.63
C GLU A 137 21.33 2.69 -1.72
N TYR A 138 20.07 2.81 -1.34
CA TYR A 138 18.95 2.73 -2.27
C TYR A 138 19.05 3.80 -3.37
N LEU A 139 19.27 5.06 -2.99
CA LEU A 139 19.41 6.16 -3.95
C LEU A 139 20.64 6.01 -4.88
N SER A 140 21.69 5.30 -4.44
CA SER A 140 22.87 5.05 -5.29
C SER A 140 22.66 3.93 -6.30
N VAL A 141 21.79 2.97 -6.02
CA VAL A 141 21.57 1.77 -6.85
C VAL A 141 20.37 1.95 -7.78
N TYR A 142 19.34 2.64 -7.33
CA TYR A 142 18.09 2.80 -8.07
C TYR A 142 17.99 4.20 -8.65
N THR A 143 18.13 4.32 -9.98
CA THR A 143 17.60 5.46 -10.72
C THR A 143 16.08 5.46 -10.59
N PRO A 144 15.41 6.63 -10.56
CA PRO A 144 13.98 6.71 -10.38
C PRO A 144 13.25 6.00 -11.54
N ILE A 145 12.83 4.77 -11.29
CA ILE A 145 11.97 4.00 -12.18
C ILE A 145 10.69 3.72 -11.40
N SER A 146 9.79 4.66 -11.34
CA SER A 146 8.36 4.34 -11.34
C SER A 146 7.53 5.61 -11.23
N ASP A 147 6.84 5.90 -12.29
CA ASP A 147 5.73 6.86 -12.36
C ASP A 147 4.47 6.37 -11.62
N TYR A 148 4.59 5.38 -10.73
CA TYR A 148 3.45 4.81 -10.00
C TYR A 148 2.75 5.79 -9.06
N PHE A 149 3.41 6.89 -8.67
CA PHE A 149 2.85 7.90 -7.77
C PHE A 149 2.80 9.30 -8.37
N SER A 150 3.14 9.48 -9.64
CA SER A 150 3.17 10.80 -10.30
C SER A 150 1.80 11.25 -10.83
N ASN A 151 0.75 10.41 -10.76
CA ASN A 151 -0.60 10.72 -11.21
C ASN A 151 -1.62 10.55 -10.06
N SER A 152 -1.57 11.42 -9.07
CA SER A 152 -2.67 11.59 -8.10
C SER A 152 -2.92 13.05 -7.88
#